data_6354a35a349385fc00bf92f573aa609c
#
_entry.id   6354a35a349385fc00bf92f573aa609c
#
_cell.length_a   1.000
_cell.length_b   1.000
_cell.length_c   1.000
_cell.angle_alpha   90.00
_cell.angle_beta   90.00
_cell.angle_gamma   90.00
#
_symmetry.space_group_name_H-M   'P 1'
#
loop_
_entity.id
_entity.type
_entity.pdbx_description
1 polymer ?
#
loop_
_entity_poly.entity_id
_entity_poly.type
_entity_poly.pdbx_seq_one_letter_code
_entity_poly.pdbx_strand_id
1 'polypeptide(L)'
;MKKIMIISSTKTGYGHQSIANALKEQLTQYQDVTVDIVDGFLFAGRLGVKASGIYGPITRWGEQLWKLNWDITVKNTEPSIQMISMFTHDRFMQRLKNDPPNLIISVHPFFNTSMINILRDHNIKIPYITLLADLVDIHPIWVDKRADCILCPTDESMNACLSFGTDRSILRRCGFPIRRIFTEAARQTEHKLYNGERSLECLLMSGGEGSGNLKVIANLLLKNFNANVTVICGRNLRMKAMLEKQLSRYGNRICILGFCTNMHNYMMKADVTIMRGSPNSMLEAVTCNTPLIITGSLPGQEASNLEYAEKYGLAATCSNLKQLVPLMKTLLDNNAAGLNEIIKKQKAYRSFDSASEIAKFLIDHVLETPPNIPDFEYRYPLYMQAVELYRKLETSTSRKRKRH
;
A
#
# COMPACT_ATOMS: atom_id res chain seq x y z
N MET A 1 -19.98 -11.05 -20.57
CA MET A 1 -19.52 -10.48 -19.28
C MET A 1 -18.04 -10.20 -19.40
N LYS A 2 -17.62 -8.94 -19.27
CA LYS A 2 -16.24 -8.49 -19.41
C LYS A 2 -15.47 -8.76 -18.11
N LYS A 3 -14.27 -9.31 -18.20
CA LYS A 3 -13.45 -9.66 -17.04
C LYS A 3 -12.25 -8.73 -16.87
N ILE A 4 -12.11 -8.14 -15.71
CA ILE A 4 -10.96 -7.32 -15.34
C ILE A 4 -10.11 -8.09 -14.32
N MET A 5 -8.83 -8.30 -14.62
CA MET A 5 -7.87 -8.87 -13.69
C MET A 5 -7.09 -7.76 -12.99
N ILE A 6 -7.13 -7.70 -11.67
CA ILE A 6 -6.31 -6.78 -10.86
C ILE A 6 -5.16 -7.59 -10.25
N ILE A 7 -3.93 -7.30 -10.66
CA ILE A 7 -2.72 -7.92 -10.08
C ILE A 7 -2.28 -7.10 -8.87
N SER A 8 -2.29 -7.74 -7.71
CA SER A 8 -1.97 -7.15 -6.41
C SER A 8 -1.05 -8.07 -5.60
N SER A 9 -0.88 -7.80 -4.32
CA SER A 9 -0.21 -8.69 -3.37
C SER A 9 -0.95 -8.71 -2.03
N THR A 10 -1.03 -9.89 -1.43
CA THR A 10 -1.66 -10.08 -0.12
C THR A 10 -0.66 -10.05 1.05
N LYS A 11 0.66 -10.15 0.76
CA LYS A 11 1.71 -10.33 1.78
C LYS A 11 2.75 -9.21 1.85
N THR A 12 2.80 -8.31 0.86
CA THR A 12 3.73 -7.18 0.83
C THR A 12 3.15 -5.90 1.41
N GLY A 13 2.46 -6.02 2.55
CA GLY A 13 1.70 -4.94 3.16
C GLY A 13 0.24 -4.92 2.68
N TYR A 14 -0.60 -4.14 3.38
CA TYR A 14 -2.04 -4.06 3.07
C TYR A 14 -2.36 -2.99 2.00
N GLY A 15 -1.39 -2.13 1.66
CA GLY A 15 -1.59 -0.99 0.77
C GLY A 15 -2.11 -1.38 -0.62
N HIS A 16 -1.39 -2.26 -1.32
CA HIS A 16 -1.77 -2.72 -2.65
C HIS A 16 -3.14 -3.42 -2.66
N GLN A 17 -3.43 -4.19 -1.61
CA GLN A 17 -4.74 -4.85 -1.46
C GLN A 17 -5.86 -3.82 -1.20
N SER A 18 -5.60 -2.75 -0.44
CA SER A 18 -6.57 -1.67 -0.22
C SER A 18 -6.93 -0.96 -1.52
N ILE A 19 -5.93 -0.65 -2.36
CA ILE A 19 -6.13 -0.07 -3.69
C ILE A 19 -6.95 -1.01 -4.59
N ALA A 20 -6.55 -2.28 -4.66
CA ALA A 20 -7.27 -3.28 -5.46
C ALA A 20 -8.74 -3.43 -5.02
N ASN A 21 -9.01 -3.43 -3.72
CA ASN A 21 -10.36 -3.47 -3.19
C ASN A 21 -11.15 -2.20 -3.53
N ALA A 22 -10.55 -1.01 -3.42
CA ALA A 22 -11.20 0.25 -3.78
C ALA A 22 -11.63 0.26 -5.25
N LEU A 23 -10.79 -0.25 -6.15
CA LEU A 23 -11.16 -0.39 -7.56
C LEU A 23 -12.25 -1.44 -7.77
N LYS A 24 -12.14 -2.60 -7.12
CA LYS A 24 -13.16 -3.66 -7.22
C LYS A 24 -14.52 -3.17 -6.76
N GLU A 25 -14.59 -2.44 -5.62
CA GLU A 25 -15.84 -1.86 -5.10
C GLU A 25 -16.54 -0.96 -6.12
N GLN A 26 -15.80 -0.25 -6.96
CA GLN A 26 -16.37 0.61 -8.01
C GLN A 26 -16.69 -0.15 -9.30
N LEU A 27 -15.77 -1.00 -9.75
CA LEU A 27 -15.93 -1.75 -11.00
C LEU A 27 -17.10 -2.74 -10.94
N THR A 28 -17.38 -3.34 -9.79
CA THR A 28 -18.50 -4.28 -9.61
C THR A 28 -19.88 -3.61 -9.64
N GLN A 29 -19.94 -2.27 -9.71
CA GLN A 29 -21.21 -1.56 -9.94
C GLN A 29 -21.65 -1.60 -11.40
N TYR A 30 -20.77 -1.96 -12.34
CA TYR A 30 -21.11 -2.13 -13.75
C TYR A 30 -21.63 -3.55 -13.98
N GLN A 31 -22.86 -3.65 -14.53
CA GLN A 31 -23.62 -4.92 -14.63
C GLN A 31 -22.90 -6.04 -15.40
N ASP A 32 -22.14 -5.66 -16.46
CA ASP A 32 -21.50 -6.63 -17.34
C ASP A 32 -20.01 -6.85 -17.02
N VAL A 33 -19.57 -6.47 -15.84
CA VAL A 33 -18.16 -6.54 -15.43
C VAL A 33 -17.96 -7.49 -14.26
N THR A 34 -16.98 -8.37 -14.37
CA THR A 34 -16.44 -9.17 -13.27
C THR A 34 -15.03 -8.78 -12.96
N VAL A 35 -14.68 -8.75 -11.68
CA VAL A 35 -13.36 -8.33 -11.20
C VAL A 35 -12.72 -9.44 -10.38
N ASP A 36 -11.55 -9.90 -10.85
CA ASP A 36 -10.73 -10.88 -10.16
C ASP A 36 -9.45 -10.21 -9.63
N ILE A 37 -9.25 -10.23 -8.30
CA ILE A 37 -8.02 -9.75 -7.67
C ILE A 37 -7.10 -10.94 -7.47
N VAL A 38 -5.95 -10.92 -8.15
CA VAL A 38 -4.97 -12.00 -8.13
C VAL A 38 -3.71 -11.56 -7.39
N ASP A 39 -3.23 -12.39 -6.47
CA ASP A 39 -1.91 -12.19 -5.89
C ASP A 39 -0.84 -12.61 -6.90
N GLY A 40 -0.08 -11.65 -7.43
CA GLY A 40 0.94 -11.89 -8.45
C GLY A 40 2.05 -12.85 -7.99
N PHE A 41 2.33 -12.95 -6.69
CA PHE A 41 3.30 -13.91 -6.17
C PHE A 41 2.83 -15.37 -6.29
N LEU A 42 1.54 -15.63 -6.45
CA LEU A 42 1.04 -16.98 -6.72
C LEU A 42 1.51 -17.50 -8.09
N PHE A 43 1.75 -16.60 -9.05
CA PHE A 43 2.31 -16.99 -10.35
C PHE A 43 3.74 -17.53 -10.22
N ALA A 44 4.53 -17.06 -9.25
CA ALA A 44 5.85 -17.62 -8.93
C ALA A 44 5.77 -18.87 -8.02
N GLY A 45 4.58 -19.35 -7.69
CA GLY A 45 4.34 -20.57 -6.91
C GLY A 45 4.82 -20.47 -5.46
N ARG A 46 5.18 -21.63 -4.89
CA ARG A 46 5.58 -21.71 -3.47
C ARG A 46 6.78 -20.81 -3.14
N LEU A 47 7.72 -20.64 -4.08
CA LEU A 47 8.89 -19.76 -3.90
C LEU A 47 8.48 -18.30 -3.83
N GLY A 48 7.61 -17.83 -4.74
CA GLY A 48 7.09 -16.47 -4.73
C GLY A 48 6.32 -16.15 -3.45
N VAL A 49 5.47 -17.09 -3.01
CA VAL A 49 4.72 -16.95 -1.75
C VAL A 49 5.64 -16.89 -0.52
N LYS A 50 6.74 -17.67 -0.49
CA LYS A 50 7.75 -17.57 0.57
C LYS A 50 8.50 -16.24 0.51
N ALA A 51 8.92 -15.81 -0.69
CA ALA A 51 9.61 -14.54 -0.90
C ALA A 51 8.76 -13.33 -0.46
N SER A 52 7.47 -13.30 -0.82
CA SER A 52 6.56 -12.23 -0.39
C SER A 52 6.40 -12.15 1.14
N GLY A 53 6.52 -13.29 1.84
CA GLY A 53 6.45 -13.35 3.30
C GLY A 53 7.66 -12.73 4.02
N ILE A 54 8.79 -12.50 3.31
CA ILE A 54 10.00 -11.90 3.88
C ILE A 54 9.88 -10.36 3.92
N TYR A 55 9.02 -9.78 3.12
CA TYR A 55 8.82 -8.32 3.07
C TYR A 55 8.52 -7.71 4.45
N GLY A 56 7.54 -8.24 5.16
CA GLY A 56 7.15 -7.71 6.47
C GLY A 56 8.28 -7.74 7.52
N PRO A 57 9.02 -8.86 7.70
CA PRO A 57 10.21 -8.90 8.55
C PRO A 57 11.30 -7.89 8.14
N ILE A 58 11.61 -7.77 6.85
CA ILE A 58 12.66 -6.84 6.37
C ILE A 58 12.27 -5.39 6.66
N THR A 59 11.05 -4.99 6.37
CA THR A 59 10.58 -3.62 6.61
C THR A 59 10.43 -3.28 8.09
N ARG A 60 10.32 -4.27 8.97
CA ARG A 60 10.25 -4.09 10.44
C ARG A 60 11.61 -4.02 11.12
N TRP A 61 12.52 -4.88 10.72
CA TRP A 61 13.79 -5.10 11.45
C TRP A 61 15.02 -4.78 10.61
N GLY A 62 14.87 -4.57 9.33
CA GLY A 62 15.95 -4.37 8.37
C GLY A 62 15.79 -3.13 7.51
N GLU A 63 15.33 -2.00 8.05
CA GLU A 63 15.14 -0.75 7.27
C GLU A 63 16.40 -0.34 6.51
N GLN A 64 17.60 -0.55 7.07
CA GLN A 64 18.87 -0.29 6.39
C GLN A 64 19.10 -1.26 5.22
N LEU A 65 18.76 -2.54 5.38
CA LEU A 65 18.83 -3.54 4.31
C LEU A 65 17.80 -3.24 3.22
N TRP A 66 16.62 -2.78 3.61
CA TRP A 66 15.61 -2.33 2.65
C TRP A 66 16.12 -1.15 1.84
N LYS A 67 16.68 -0.13 2.50
CA LYS A 67 17.26 1.03 1.82
C LYS A 67 18.39 0.63 0.87
N LEU A 68 19.29 -0.24 1.31
CA LEU A 68 20.38 -0.74 0.45
C LEU A 68 19.83 -1.48 -0.78
N ASN A 69 18.84 -2.34 -0.60
CA ASN A 69 18.17 -3.04 -1.71
C ASN A 69 17.49 -2.05 -2.67
N TRP A 70 16.82 -1.02 -2.12
CA TRP A 70 16.21 0.05 -2.90
C TRP A 70 17.26 0.78 -3.74
N ASP A 71 18.35 1.25 -3.11
CA ASP A 71 19.42 2.02 -3.76
C ASP A 71 20.13 1.21 -4.87
N ILE A 72 20.25 -0.11 -4.71
CA ILE A 72 20.82 -1.01 -5.73
C ILE A 72 19.84 -1.22 -6.89
N THR A 73 18.59 -1.54 -6.58
CA THR A 73 17.60 -1.91 -7.60
C THR A 73 17.10 -0.71 -8.39
N VAL A 74 17.11 0.50 -7.84
CA VAL A 74 16.84 1.75 -8.59
C VAL A 74 17.83 1.93 -9.75
N LYS A 75 19.09 1.53 -9.56
CA LYS A 75 20.14 1.69 -10.60
C LYS A 75 20.02 0.66 -11.73
N ASN A 76 19.56 -0.55 -11.41
CA ASN A 76 19.39 -1.59 -12.40
C ASN A 76 18.26 -2.56 -11.99
N THR A 77 17.11 -2.42 -12.63
CA THR A 77 15.93 -3.27 -12.39
C THR A 77 15.95 -4.57 -13.19
N GLU A 78 16.74 -4.65 -14.25
CA GLU A 78 16.68 -5.72 -15.25
C GLU A 78 16.86 -7.13 -14.67
N PRO A 79 17.85 -7.42 -13.79
CA PRO A 79 18.00 -8.76 -13.21
C PRO A 79 16.75 -9.20 -12.40
N SER A 80 16.13 -8.26 -11.68
CA SER A 80 14.92 -8.55 -10.92
C SER A 80 13.75 -8.86 -11.85
N ILE A 81 13.59 -8.08 -12.91
CA ILE A 81 12.52 -8.25 -13.91
C ILE A 81 12.66 -9.62 -14.61
N GLN A 82 13.87 -9.96 -15.07
CA GLN A 82 14.13 -11.25 -15.73
C GLN A 82 13.81 -12.43 -14.80
N MET A 83 14.24 -12.35 -13.56
CA MET A 83 13.96 -13.37 -12.56
C MET A 83 12.45 -13.51 -12.31
N ILE A 84 11.72 -12.40 -12.14
CA ILE A 84 10.28 -12.43 -11.92
C ILE A 84 9.56 -12.99 -13.16
N SER A 85 9.91 -12.54 -14.36
CA SER A 85 9.35 -13.05 -15.62
C SER A 85 9.53 -14.56 -15.73
N MET A 86 10.73 -15.05 -15.41
CA MET A 86 11.06 -16.47 -15.43
C MET A 86 10.16 -17.29 -14.49
N PHE A 87 10.02 -16.85 -13.25
CA PHE A 87 9.27 -17.63 -12.25
C PHE A 87 7.74 -17.52 -12.40
N THR A 88 7.24 -16.47 -13.03
CA THR A 88 5.79 -16.22 -13.17
C THR A 88 5.21 -16.70 -14.48
N HIS A 89 6.04 -16.87 -15.52
CA HIS A 89 5.63 -17.16 -16.90
C HIS A 89 4.57 -18.26 -17.01
N ASP A 90 4.89 -19.49 -16.61
CA ASP A 90 4.06 -20.66 -16.90
C ASP A 90 2.68 -20.58 -16.23
N ARG A 91 2.64 -20.15 -14.95
CA ARG A 91 1.37 -20.04 -14.23
C ARG A 91 0.55 -18.85 -14.70
N PHE A 92 1.20 -17.77 -15.09
CA PHE A 92 0.50 -16.63 -15.67
C PHE A 92 -0.11 -17.01 -17.01
N MET A 93 0.64 -17.65 -17.91
CA MET A 93 0.13 -18.16 -19.18
C MET A 93 -1.00 -19.17 -18.98
N GLN A 94 -0.85 -20.11 -18.06
CA GLN A 94 -1.91 -21.06 -17.72
C GLN A 94 -3.18 -20.37 -17.20
N ARG A 95 -3.01 -19.32 -16.37
CA ARG A 95 -4.14 -18.52 -15.89
C ARG A 95 -4.84 -17.79 -17.02
N LEU A 96 -4.09 -17.18 -17.95
CA LEU A 96 -4.65 -16.53 -19.14
C LEU A 96 -5.39 -17.52 -20.03
N LYS A 97 -4.82 -18.72 -20.27
CA LYS A 97 -5.43 -19.75 -21.09
C LYS A 97 -6.76 -20.27 -20.51
N ASN A 98 -6.79 -20.50 -19.19
CA ASN A 98 -7.98 -21.05 -18.54
C ASN A 98 -9.11 -20.03 -18.44
N ASP A 99 -8.78 -18.74 -18.31
CA ASP A 99 -9.75 -17.71 -17.98
C ASP A 99 -9.20 -16.32 -18.39
N PRO A 100 -9.22 -16.01 -19.71
CA PRO A 100 -8.61 -14.80 -20.26
C PRO A 100 -9.36 -13.55 -19.82
N PRO A 101 -8.66 -12.51 -19.33
CA PRO A 101 -9.27 -11.24 -19.00
C PRO A 101 -9.42 -10.34 -20.23
N ASN A 102 -10.35 -9.40 -20.15
CA ASN A 102 -10.54 -8.35 -21.17
C ASN A 102 -9.66 -7.11 -20.87
N LEU A 103 -9.12 -7.01 -19.66
CA LEU A 103 -8.20 -5.96 -19.21
C LEU A 103 -7.37 -6.48 -18.04
N ILE A 104 -6.11 -6.10 -17.99
CA ILE A 104 -5.24 -6.30 -16.83
C ILE A 104 -4.89 -4.93 -16.24
N ILE A 105 -5.08 -4.76 -14.94
CA ILE A 105 -4.53 -3.64 -14.19
C ILE A 105 -3.61 -4.17 -13.09
N SER A 106 -2.39 -3.62 -13.01
CA SER A 106 -1.46 -3.94 -11.93
C SER A 106 -1.35 -2.79 -10.94
N VAL A 107 -1.48 -3.12 -9.67
CA VAL A 107 -1.28 -2.21 -8.55
C VAL A 107 -0.06 -2.61 -7.72
N HIS A 108 0.89 -3.36 -8.32
CA HIS A 108 2.10 -3.82 -7.64
C HIS A 108 3.33 -3.74 -8.57
N PRO A 109 4.45 -3.14 -8.12
CA PRO A 109 5.59 -2.80 -8.99
C PRO A 109 6.25 -4.02 -9.68
N PHE A 110 6.33 -5.15 -9.00
CA PHE A 110 7.08 -6.32 -9.48
C PHE A 110 6.46 -7.01 -10.70
N PHE A 111 5.18 -6.75 -10.99
CA PHE A 111 4.47 -7.49 -12.02
C PHE A 111 4.27 -6.71 -13.33
N ASN A 112 4.69 -5.44 -13.39
CA ASN A 112 4.44 -4.61 -14.57
C ASN A 112 5.26 -5.10 -15.77
N THR A 113 6.54 -4.85 -15.79
CA THR A 113 7.42 -5.22 -16.92
C THR A 113 7.46 -6.73 -17.15
N SER A 114 7.45 -7.55 -16.09
CA SER A 114 7.49 -9.01 -16.23
C SER A 114 6.24 -9.56 -16.93
N MET A 115 5.04 -9.08 -16.60
CA MET A 115 3.81 -9.53 -17.27
C MET A 115 3.71 -8.98 -18.69
N ILE A 116 4.09 -7.71 -18.91
CA ILE A 116 4.15 -7.12 -20.25
C ILE A 116 5.12 -7.90 -21.15
N ASN A 117 6.29 -8.32 -20.66
CA ASN A 117 7.22 -9.17 -21.40
C ASN A 117 6.54 -10.47 -21.85
N ILE A 118 5.88 -11.18 -20.92
CA ILE A 118 5.19 -12.43 -21.21
C ILE A 118 4.09 -12.24 -22.28
N LEU A 119 3.26 -11.21 -22.13
CA LEU A 119 2.21 -10.91 -23.11
C LEU A 119 2.79 -10.66 -24.50
N ARG A 120 3.85 -9.86 -24.61
CA ARG A 120 4.49 -9.52 -25.87
C ARG A 120 5.21 -10.72 -26.50
N ASP A 121 5.91 -11.51 -25.72
CA ASP A 121 6.62 -12.70 -26.19
C ASP A 121 5.68 -13.72 -26.86
N HIS A 122 4.41 -13.75 -26.43
CA HIS A 122 3.37 -14.60 -26.98
C HIS A 122 2.40 -13.86 -27.93
N ASN A 123 2.69 -12.59 -28.28
CA ASN A 123 1.84 -11.74 -29.11
C ASN A 123 0.38 -11.64 -28.59
N ILE A 124 0.20 -11.64 -27.27
CA ILE A 124 -1.11 -11.53 -26.63
C ILE A 124 -1.44 -10.05 -26.46
N LYS A 125 -2.56 -9.61 -27.02
CA LYS A 125 -3.01 -8.22 -27.00
C LYS A 125 -4.12 -8.04 -25.96
N ILE A 126 -3.76 -7.96 -24.70
CA ILE A 126 -4.63 -7.56 -23.59
C ILE A 126 -4.18 -6.17 -23.15
N PRO A 127 -5.08 -5.17 -23.02
CA PRO A 127 -4.71 -3.87 -22.47
C PRO A 127 -4.12 -4.04 -21.06
N TYR A 128 -2.95 -3.45 -20.83
CA TYR A 128 -2.24 -3.52 -19.57
C TYR A 128 -2.06 -2.13 -18.98
N ILE A 129 -2.72 -1.87 -17.86
CA ILE A 129 -2.70 -0.58 -17.18
C ILE A 129 -1.95 -0.73 -15.85
N THR A 130 -1.02 0.17 -15.57
CA THR A 130 -0.35 0.28 -14.28
C THR A 130 -0.99 1.37 -13.45
N LEU A 131 -1.35 1.10 -12.20
CA LEU A 131 -1.71 2.11 -11.22
C LEU A 131 -0.64 2.17 -10.13
N LEU A 132 0.03 3.30 -10.03
CA LEU A 132 1.05 3.53 -9.01
C LEU A 132 0.43 3.58 -7.62
N ALA A 133 1.06 2.95 -6.66
CA ALA A 133 0.64 2.96 -5.24
C ALA A 133 1.49 3.91 -4.38
N ASP A 134 2.55 4.48 -4.95
CA ASP A 134 3.44 5.43 -4.28
C ASP A 134 3.11 6.86 -4.73
N LEU A 135 3.34 7.86 -3.85
CA LEU A 135 2.93 9.25 -4.10
C LEU A 135 4.04 10.09 -4.74
N VAL A 136 5.28 9.89 -4.32
CA VAL A 136 6.43 10.74 -4.68
C VAL A 136 7.60 9.90 -5.17
N ASP A 137 8.13 9.03 -4.31
CA ASP A 137 9.31 8.22 -4.59
C ASP A 137 8.94 7.01 -5.45
N ILE A 138 8.89 7.21 -6.76
CA ILE A 138 8.55 6.12 -7.69
C ILE A 138 9.80 5.33 -8.05
N HIS A 139 9.77 4.03 -7.72
CA HIS A 139 10.86 3.13 -8.14
C HIS A 139 10.75 2.84 -9.65
N PRO A 140 11.86 2.83 -10.43
CA PRO A 140 11.82 2.56 -11.87
C PRO A 140 11.12 1.25 -12.26
N ILE A 141 11.11 0.24 -11.39
CA ILE A 141 10.42 -1.04 -11.62
C ILE A 141 8.89 -0.90 -11.78
N TRP A 142 8.30 0.24 -11.37
CA TRP A 142 6.90 0.56 -11.63
C TRP A 142 6.61 0.81 -13.09
N VAL A 143 7.61 1.34 -13.82
CA VAL A 143 7.41 1.98 -15.12
C VAL A 143 7.81 1.06 -16.25
N ASP A 144 6.83 0.68 -17.06
CA ASP A 144 7.08 0.09 -18.37
C ASP A 144 6.45 0.98 -19.45
N LYS A 145 7.29 1.50 -20.36
CA LYS A 145 6.87 2.41 -21.43
C LYS A 145 5.97 1.75 -22.48
N ARG A 146 5.78 0.44 -22.39
CA ARG A 146 4.93 -0.36 -23.28
C ARG A 146 3.55 -0.63 -22.69
N ALA A 147 3.29 -0.19 -21.45
CA ALA A 147 1.95 -0.22 -20.86
C ALA A 147 1.01 0.69 -21.68
N ASP A 148 -0.26 0.33 -21.78
CA ASP A 148 -1.26 1.14 -22.48
C ASP A 148 -1.54 2.45 -21.74
N CYS A 149 -1.43 2.44 -20.40
CA CYS A 149 -1.51 3.63 -19.57
C CYS A 149 -0.84 3.40 -18.21
N ILE A 150 -0.26 4.46 -17.65
CA ILE A 150 0.22 4.52 -16.27
C ILE A 150 -0.58 5.57 -15.52
N LEU A 151 -1.38 5.12 -14.57
CA LEU A 151 -2.20 5.95 -13.70
C LEU A 151 -1.35 6.47 -12.54
N CYS A 152 -1.20 7.78 -12.47
CA CYS A 152 -0.37 8.47 -11.49
C CYS A 152 -1.26 9.13 -10.43
N PRO A 153 -1.16 8.77 -9.14
CA PRO A 153 -2.02 9.35 -8.10
C PRO A 153 -1.72 10.82 -7.80
N THR A 154 -0.51 11.29 -8.07
CA THR A 154 -0.04 12.66 -7.78
C THR A 154 0.69 13.26 -8.97
N ASP A 155 0.89 14.57 -8.98
CA ASP A 155 1.73 15.24 -9.98
C ASP A 155 3.20 14.87 -9.78
N GLU A 156 3.63 14.67 -8.53
CA GLU A 156 4.97 14.21 -8.18
C GLU A 156 5.26 12.82 -8.79
N SER A 157 4.32 11.88 -8.64
CA SER A 157 4.47 10.54 -9.24
C SER A 157 4.49 10.58 -10.77
N MET A 158 3.71 11.48 -11.40
CA MET A 158 3.75 11.69 -12.84
C MET A 158 5.09 12.29 -13.29
N ASN A 159 5.59 13.29 -12.57
CA ASN A 159 6.89 13.91 -12.86
C ASN A 159 8.04 12.90 -12.70
N ALA A 160 7.96 12.00 -11.71
CA ALA A 160 8.92 10.91 -11.58
C ALA A 160 8.90 9.99 -12.82
N CYS A 161 7.73 9.61 -13.32
CA CYS A 161 7.62 8.80 -14.55
C CYS A 161 8.19 9.53 -15.77
N LEU A 162 7.94 10.84 -15.90
CA LEU A 162 8.51 11.67 -16.96
C LEU A 162 10.05 11.71 -16.87
N SER A 163 10.62 11.81 -15.68
CA SER A 163 12.08 11.80 -15.47
C SER A 163 12.74 10.49 -15.90
N PHE A 164 12.00 9.38 -15.92
CA PHE A 164 12.43 8.10 -16.47
C PHE A 164 12.30 8.03 -18.00
N GLY A 165 11.90 9.13 -18.64
CA GLY A 165 11.71 9.23 -20.09
C GLY A 165 10.46 8.52 -20.60
N THR A 166 9.41 8.43 -19.78
CA THR A 166 8.08 7.91 -20.19
C THR A 166 7.36 8.97 -21.00
N ASP A 167 6.70 8.55 -22.09
CA ASP A 167 5.90 9.46 -22.90
C ASP A 167 4.70 9.99 -22.10
N ARG A 168 4.45 11.30 -22.22
CA ARG A 168 3.32 11.98 -21.55
C ARG A 168 1.97 11.41 -21.97
N SER A 169 1.86 10.90 -23.19
CA SER A 169 0.61 10.36 -23.75
C SER A 169 0.08 9.13 -23.04
N ILE A 170 0.96 8.32 -22.43
CA ILE A 170 0.56 7.14 -21.65
C ILE A 170 0.41 7.43 -20.15
N LEU A 171 0.70 8.66 -19.70
CA LEU A 171 0.57 9.05 -18.29
C LEU A 171 -0.76 9.76 -18.03
N ARG A 172 -1.46 9.35 -16.99
CA ARG A 172 -2.72 9.98 -16.56
C ARG A 172 -2.70 10.28 -15.08
N ARG A 173 -2.94 11.54 -14.72
CA ARG A 173 -3.22 11.97 -13.34
C ARG A 173 -4.61 11.47 -12.93
N CYS A 174 -4.73 10.71 -11.85
CA CYS A 174 -5.99 10.05 -11.49
C CYS A 174 -6.44 10.22 -10.04
N GLY A 175 -5.60 10.81 -9.17
CA GLY A 175 -5.85 10.77 -7.74
C GLY A 175 -5.55 9.39 -7.13
N PHE A 176 -5.63 9.31 -5.80
CA PHE A 176 -5.37 8.06 -5.07
C PHE A 176 -6.70 7.38 -4.74
N PRO A 177 -6.90 6.10 -5.14
CA PRO A 177 -8.15 5.41 -4.90
C PRO A 177 -8.30 4.99 -3.44
N ILE A 178 -9.33 5.48 -2.78
CA ILE A 178 -9.70 5.17 -1.40
C ILE A 178 -10.93 4.29 -1.38
N ARG A 179 -10.95 3.31 -0.47
CA ARG A 179 -12.11 2.41 -0.27
C ARG A 179 -13.37 3.18 0.09
N ARG A 180 -14.48 2.74 -0.46
CA ARG A 180 -15.79 3.36 -0.34
C ARG A 180 -16.20 3.61 1.13
N ILE A 181 -15.85 2.69 2.03
CA ILE A 181 -16.18 2.83 3.45
C ILE A 181 -15.63 4.11 4.10
N PHE A 182 -14.46 4.62 3.67
CA PHE A 182 -13.89 5.88 4.17
C PHE A 182 -14.56 7.09 3.54
N THR A 183 -14.80 7.05 2.22
CA THR A 183 -15.42 8.16 1.51
C THR A 183 -16.86 8.36 1.92
N GLU A 184 -17.62 7.27 2.14
CA GLU A 184 -19.01 7.34 2.64
C GLU A 184 -19.08 7.85 4.07
N ALA A 185 -18.23 7.34 4.97
CA ALA A 185 -18.17 7.83 6.34
C ALA A 185 -17.89 9.35 6.37
N ALA A 186 -16.93 9.81 5.56
CA ALA A 186 -16.55 11.21 5.51
C ALA A 186 -17.60 12.13 4.82
N ARG A 187 -18.45 11.57 3.93
CA ARG A 187 -19.61 12.30 3.34
C ARG A 187 -20.78 12.42 4.32
N GLN A 188 -21.00 11.39 5.14
CA GLN A 188 -22.15 11.31 6.07
C GLN A 188 -21.91 12.05 7.38
N THR A 189 -20.67 12.20 7.80
CA THR A 189 -20.33 12.74 9.12
C THR A 189 -19.21 13.77 8.99
N GLU A 190 -19.47 15.00 9.46
CA GLU A 190 -18.41 15.98 9.61
C GLU A 190 -17.49 15.61 10.79
N HIS A 191 -16.20 15.76 10.57
CA HIS A 191 -15.23 15.62 11.65
C HIS A 191 -15.42 16.71 12.69
N LYS A 192 -15.58 16.32 13.95
CA LYS A 192 -15.75 17.28 15.06
C LYS A 192 -14.43 17.97 15.37
N LEU A 193 -14.44 19.30 15.33
CA LEU A 193 -13.30 20.10 15.74
C LEU A 193 -13.03 19.92 17.24
N TYR A 194 -11.75 19.83 17.58
CA TYR A 194 -11.32 19.84 18.98
C TYR A 194 -11.19 21.30 19.47
N ASN A 195 -11.73 21.59 20.65
CA ASN A 195 -11.71 22.93 21.25
C ASN A 195 -11.07 22.98 22.64
N GLY A 196 -10.46 21.87 23.11
CA GLY A 196 -9.81 21.80 24.41
C GLY A 196 -10.70 21.47 25.61
N GLU A 197 -12.04 21.45 25.46
CA GLU A 197 -12.97 21.26 26.59
C GLU A 197 -13.10 19.81 27.06
N ARG A 198 -12.72 18.85 26.24
CA ARG A 198 -12.80 17.41 26.54
C ARG A 198 -11.42 16.74 26.46
N SER A 199 -11.34 15.47 26.88
CA SER A 199 -10.14 14.67 26.66
C SER A 199 -9.85 14.54 25.18
N LEU A 200 -8.57 14.68 24.81
CA LEU A 200 -8.09 14.54 23.44
C LEU A 200 -8.12 13.07 23.01
N GLU A 201 -8.81 12.75 21.92
CA GLU A 201 -8.86 11.40 21.35
C GLU A 201 -7.68 11.22 20.38
N CYS A 202 -6.69 10.45 20.80
CA CYS A 202 -5.48 10.17 20.01
C CYS A 202 -5.54 8.76 19.40
N LEU A 203 -5.32 8.64 18.11
CA LEU A 203 -5.16 7.37 17.42
C LEU A 203 -3.70 7.14 17.06
N LEU A 204 -3.13 6.03 17.49
CA LEU A 204 -1.77 5.62 17.12
C LEU A 204 -1.83 4.43 16.17
N MET A 205 -1.16 4.54 15.03
CA MET A 205 -1.13 3.50 14.02
C MET A 205 0.30 3.18 13.60
N SER A 206 0.61 1.88 13.51
CA SER A 206 1.94 1.40 13.10
C SER A 206 1.96 0.77 11.71
N GLY A 207 0.89 0.97 10.93
CA GLY A 207 0.67 0.23 9.68
C GLY A 207 0.28 -1.23 9.91
N GLY A 208 -0.04 -1.96 8.82
CA GLY A 208 -0.54 -3.35 8.90
C GLY A 208 0.44 -4.34 9.54
N GLU A 209 1.72 -4.05 9.52
CA GLU A 209 2.79 -4.91 10.04
C GLU A 209 3.19 -4.60 11.50
N GLY A 210 2.66 -3.55 12.10
CA GLY A 210 2.88 -3.25 13.51
C GLY A 210 4.33 -2.87 13.83
N SER A 211 4.86 -1.81 13.20
CA SER A 211 6.20 -1.27 13.46
C SER A 211 6.12 0.14 14.08
N GLY A 212 7.20 0.59 14.72
CA GLY A 212 7.33 1.95 15.23
C GLY A 212 7.31 2.07 16.77
N ASN A 213 7.49 3.29 17.23
CA ASN A 213 7.68 3.63 18.65
C ASN A 213 6.36 3.83 19.42
N LEU A 214 5.33 3.02 19.16
CA LEU A 214 3.97 3.18 19.72
C LEU A 214 3.96 3.32 21.25
N LYS A 215 4.78 2.52 21.94
CA LYS A 215 4.91 2.61 23.42
C LYS A 215 5.39 3.98 23.88
N VAL A 216 6.44 4.48 23.23
CA VAL A 216 7.03 5.78 23.58
C VAL A 216 6.03 6.89 23.34
N ILE A 217 5.40 6.89 22.17
CA ILE A 217 4.40 7.88 21.78
C ILE A 217 3.20 7.85 22.74
N ALA A 218 2.63 6.67 23.02
CA ALA A 218 1.52 6.52 23.96
C ALA A 218 1.87 7.06 25.35
N ASN A 219 3.06 6.74 25.88
CA ASN A 219 3.52 7.26 27.16
C ASN A 219 3.68 8.79 27.15
N LEU A 220 4.21 9.38 26.07
CA LEU A 220 4.35 10.83 25.94
C LEU A 220 2.98 11.52 25.97
N LEU A 221 2.01 11.01 25.23
CA LEU A 221 0.65 11.56 25.18
C LEU A 221 -0.05 11.45 26.53
N LEU A 222 -0.10 10.25 27.11
CA LEU A 222 -0.82 9.98 28.37
C LEU A 222 -0.23 10.67 29.58
N LYS A 223 1.08 11.00 29.55
CA LYS A 223 1.76 11.74 30.65
C LYS A 223 1.59 13.25 30.54
N ASN A 224 1.54 13.81 29.33
CA ASN A 224 1.64 15.25 29.13
C ASN A 224 0.32 15.91 28.77
N PHE A 225 -0.71 15.12 28.40
CA PHE A 225 -2.01 15.62 27.96
C PHE A 225 -3.16 14.91 28.68
N ASN A 226 -4.30 15.60 28.80
CA ASN A 226 -5.56 14.96 29.14
C ASN A 226 -6.08 14.26 27.88
N ALA A 227 -5.63 13.03 27.63
CA ALA A 227 -5.88 12.29 26.41
C ALA A 227 -6.34 10.85 26.65
N ASN A 228 -7.17 10.37 25.77
CA ASN A 228 -7.46 8.96 25.56
C ASN A 228 -6.68 8.49 24.32
N VAL A 229 -6.03 7.34 24.42
CA VAL A 229 -5.16 6.83 23.36
C VAL A 229 -5.65 5.48 22.87
N THR A 230 -5.98 5.40 21.59
CA THR A 230 -6.26 4.12 20.92
C THR A 230 -5.03 3.72 20.10
N VAL A 231 -4.51 2.52 20.30
CA VAL A 231 -3.32 1.99 19.62
C VAL A 231 -3.72 0.83 18.74
N ILE A 232 -3.44 0.93 17.44
CA ILE A 232 -3.68 -0.14 16.47
C ILE A 232 -2.36 -0.85 16.15
N CYS A 233 -2.24 -2.11 16.58
CA CYS A 233 -1.05 -2.94 16.40
C CYS A 233 -1.07 -3.76 15.09
N GLY A 234 -2.14 -3.66 14.30
CA GLY A 234 -2.30 -4.45 13.09
C GLY A 234 -2.24 -5.97 13.38
N ARG A 235 -1.53 -6.71 12.54
CA ARG A 235 -1.37 -8.18 12.68
C ARG A 235 -0.30 -8.58 13.71
N ASN A 236 0.35 -7.62 14.36
CA ASN A 236 1.40 -7.88 15.35
C ASN A 236 0.82 -8.17 16.74
N LEU A 237 0.32 -9.40 16.94
CA LEU A 237 -0.25 -9.84 18.22
C LEU A 237 0.78 -9.82 19.38
N ARG A 238 2.06 -10.01 19.08
CA ARG A 238 3.13 -9.92 20.11
C ARG A 238 3.27 -8.50 20.63
N MET A 239 3.27 -7.51 19.72
CA MET A 239 3.30 -6.09 20.11
C MET A 239 2.05 -5.73 20.92
N LYS A 240 0.86 -6.17 20.49
CA LYS A 240 -0.39 -5.95 21.23
C LYS A 240 -0.26 -6.43 22.66
N ALA A 241 0.07 -7.69 22.89
CA ALA A 241 0.22 -8.27 24.23
C ALA A 241 1.28 -7.55 25.10
N MET A 242 2.40 -7.15 24.48
CA MET A 242 3.46 -6.39 25.14
C MET A 242 2.95 -5.02 25.59
N LEU A 243 2.24 -4.29 24.72
CA LEU A 243 1.72 -2.96 25.03
C LEU A 243 0.62 -3.02 26.10
N GLU A 244 -0.29 -3.99 26.03
CA GLU A 244 -1.33 -4.22 27.05
C GLU A 244 -0.72 -4.37 28.43
N LYS A 245 0.35 -5.18 28.55
CA LYS A 245 1.05 -5.36 29.83
C LYS A 245 1.77 -4.08 30.29
N GLN A 246 2.46 -3.39 29.39
CA GLN A 246 3.35 -2.27 29.75
C GLN A 246 2.61 -0.94 29.98
N LEU A 247 1.42 -0.79 29.42
CA LEU A 247 0.61 0.42 29.50
C LEU A 247 -0.64 0.25 30.37
N SER A 248 -0.82 -0.91 31.03
CA SER A 248 -1.96 -1.24 31.90
C SER A 248 -2.22 -0.20 33.00
N ARG A 249 -1.17 0.46 33.48
CA ARG A 249 -1.25 1.52 34.51
C ARG A 249 -2.10 2.72 34.14
N TYR A 250 -2.38 2.92 32.86
CA TYR A 250 -3.21 4.04 32.37
C TYR A 250 -4.72 3.72 32.39
N GLY A 251 -5.11 2.49 32.74
CA GLY A 251 -6.50 2.09 32.89
C GLY A 251 -7.35 2.38 31.65
N ASN A 252 -8.47 3.03 31.84
CA ASN A 252 -9.44 3.32 30.78
C ASN A 252 -8.98 4.39 29.78
N ARG A 253 -7.84 5.07 30.04
CA ARG A 253 -7.28 6.07 29.10
C ARG A 253 -6.52 5.45 27.92
N ILE A 254 -6.38 4.12 27.88
CA ILE A 254 -5.71 3.43 26.78
C ILE A 254 -6.52 2.24 26.29
N CYS A 255 -6.63 2.14 24.96
CA CYS A 255 -7.23 1.02 24.28
C CYS A 255 -6.22 0.45 23.28
N ILE A 256 -5.89 -0.85 23.36
CA ILE A 256 -4.91 -1.49 22.48
C ILE A 256 -5.60 -2.55 21.64
N LEU A 257 -5.60 -2.36 20.33
CA LEU A 257 -6.30 -3.19 19.38
C LEU A 257 -5.32 -3.89 18.42
N GLY A 258 -5.73 -5.03 17.92
CA GLY A 258 -5.05 -5.74 16.84
C GLY A 258 -5.42 -5.19 15.47
N PHE A 259 -5.64 -6.08 14.50
CA PHE A 259 -6.10 -5.72 13.17
C PHE A 259 -7.59 -5.31 13.21
N CYS A 260 -7.90 -4.15 12.65
CA CYS A 260 -9.25 -3.59 12.58
C CYS A 260 -9.70 -3.42 11.13
N THR A 261 -10.92 -3.84 10.82
CA THR A 261 -11.54 -3.64 9.49
C THR A 261 -12.28 -2.32 9.38
N ASN A 262 -12.72 -1.76 10.50
CA ASN A 262 -13.51 -0.53 10.63
C ASN A 262 -12.65 0.69 11.00
N MET A 263 -11.47 0.81 10.38
CA MET A 263 -10.51 1.89 10.67
C MET A 263 -11.08 3.29 10.50
N HIS A 264 -12.01 3.49 9.53
CA HIS A 264 -12.71 4.76 9.32
C HIS A 264 -13.37 5.28 10.60
N ASN A 265 -13.98 4.41 11.43
CA ASN A 265 -14.61 4.82 12.69
C ASN A 265 -13.58 5.37 13.69
N TYR A 266 -12.42 4.75 13.78
CA TYR A 266 -11.34 5.23 14.66
C TYR A 266 -10.74 6.54 14.15
N MET A 267 -10.55 6.68 12.84
CA MET A 267 -10.09 7.92 12.23
C MET A 267 -11.10 9.04 12.40
N MET A 268 -12.39 8.80 12.16
CA MET A 268 -13.45 9.80 12.35
C MET A 268 -13.63 10.24 13.81
N LYS A 269 -13.32 9.36 14.77
CA LYS A 269 -13.40 9.67 16.20
C LYS A 269 -12.18 10.44 16.72
N ALA A 270 -10.99 10.23 16.13
CA ALA A 270 -9.74 10.77 16.62
C ALA A 270 -9.61 12.27 16.33
N ASP A 271 -9.17 13.05 17.33
CA ASP A 271 -8.79 14.44 17.16
C ASP A 271 -7.43 14.59 16.49
N VAL A 272 -6.57 13.59 16.67
CA VAL A 272 -5.25 13.49 16.03
C VAL A 272 -4.86 12.04 15.84
N THR A 273 -4.33 11.73 14.66
CA THR A 273 -3.74 10.43 14.37
C THR A 273 -2.22 10.57 14.23
N ILE A 274 -1.48 9.74 14.94
CA ILE A 274 -0.01 9.70 14.88
C ILE A 274 0.40 8.38 14.22
N MET A 275 1.14 8.47 13.11
CA MET A 275 1.45 7.32 12.29
C MET A 275 2.73 7.50 11.46
N ARG A 276 3.11 6.46 10.71
CA ARG A 276 4.12 6.57 9.64
C ARG A 276 3.47 7.07 8.35
N GLY A 277 4.25 7.73 7.50
CA GLY A 277 3.80 8.33 6.25
C GLY A 277 3.56 7.34 5.11
N SER A 278 2.86 6.22 5.36
CA SER A 278 2.50 5.29 4.29
C SER A 278 1.32 5.82 3.47
N PRO A 279 1.36 5.75 2.12
CA PRO A 279 0.38 6.40 1.24
C PRO A 279 -1.08 6.09 1.60
N ASN A 280 -1.43 4.81 1.70
CA ASN A 280 -2.82 4.39 1.94
C ASN A 280 -3.38 4.94 3.25
N SER A 281 -2.71 4.65 4.37
CA SER A 281 -3.21 5.05 5.69
C SER A 281 -3.24 6.57 5.84
N MET A 282 -2.26 7.27 5.28
CA MET A 282 -2.21 8.72 5.27
C MET A 282 -3.41 9.31 4.51
N LEU A 283 -3.69 8.83 3.30
CA LEU A 283 -4.78 9.36 2.50
C LEU A 283 -6.16 8.86 2.95
N GLU A 284 -6.27 7.70 3.60
CA GLU A 284 -7.47 7.27 4.32
C GLU A 284 -7.80 8.25 5.46
N ALA A 285 -6.80 8.66 6.25
CA ALA A 285 -6.99 9.63 7.33
C ALA A 285 -7.29 11.04 6.79
N VAL A 286 -6.62 11.47 5.71
CA VAL A 286 -6.93 12.74 5.00
C VAL A 286 -8.38 12.73 4.51
N THR A 287 -8.85 11.61 3.95
CA THR A 287 -10.25 11.45 3.51
C THR A 287 -11.22 11.63 4.68
N CYS A 288 -10.89 11.09 5.86
CA CYS A 288 -11.67 11.26 7.09
C CYS A 288 -11.50 12.63 7.75
N ASN A 289 -10.69 13.54 7.22
CA ASN A 289 -10.30 14.81 7.83
C ASN A 289 -9.72 14.68 9.24
N THR A 290 -9.00 13.61 9.51
CA THR A 290 -8.34 13.41 10.79
C THR A 290 -6.99 14.10 10.77
N PRO A 291 -6.71 15.09 11.63
CA PRO A 291 -5.39 15.71 11.72
C PRO A 291 -4.28 14.67 11.91
N LEU A 292 -3.19 14.83 11.17
CA LEU A 292 -2.09 13.86 11.15
C LEU A 292 -0.82 14.43 11.77
N ILE A 293 -0.11 13.58 12.50
CA ILE A 293 1.30 13.76 12.83
C ILE A 293 2.06 12.56 12.27
N ILE A 294 2.97 12.79 11.33
CA ILE A 294 3.78 11.74 10.73
C ILE A 294 5.13 11.67 11.43
N THR A 295 5.43 10.51 12.03
CA THR A 295 6.62 10.29 12.86
C THR A 295 7.76 9.55 12.16
N GLY A 296 7.66 9.32 10.87
CA GLY A 296 8.66 8.63 10.04
C GLY A 296 8.04 7.96 8.83
N SER A 297 8.88 7.37 8.02
CA SER A 297 8.50 6.69 6.77
C SER A 297 9.43 5.52 6.50
N LEU A 298 9.11 4.71 5.50
CA LEU A 298 10.01 3.65 5.03
C LEU A 298 11.11 4.29 4.16
N PRO A 299 12.39 4.12 4.50
CA PRO A 299 13.49 4.71 3.74
C PRO A 299 13.49 4.27 2.27
N GLY A 300 13.66 5.22 1.36
CA GLY A 300 13.58 5.02 -0.09
C GLY A 300 12.15 5.17 -0.59
N GLN A 301 11.31 4.20 -0.38
CA GLN A 301 9.95 4.15 -0.96
C GLN A 301 9.00 5.24 -0.46
N GLU A 302 9.13 5.68 0.79
CA GLU A 302 8.23 6.64 1.41
C GLU A 302 8.99 7.88 1.93
N ALA A 303 10.26 8.05 1.53
CA ALA A 303 11.16 9.06 2.11
C ALA A 303 10.60 10.48 1.98
N SER A 304 10.06 10.82 0.81
CA SER A 304 9.52 12.15 0.51
C SER A 304 8.05 12.35 0.90
N ASN A 305 7.38 11.33 1.48
CA ASN A 305 5.98 11.46 1.87
C ASN A 305 5.77 12.47 3.02
N LEU A 306 6.79 12.67 3.88
CA LEU A 306 6.72 13.67 4.95
C LEU A 306 6.70 15.08 4.35
N GLU A 307 7.65 15.38 3.46
CA GLU A 307 7.72 16.67 2.76
C GLU A 307 6.47 16.93 1.91
N TYR A 308 5.95 15.88 1.26
CA TYR A 308 4.70 15.94 0.52
C TYR A 308 3.54 16.32 1.42
N ALA A 309 3.39 15.66 2.57
CA ALA A 309 2.31 15.97 3.51
C ALA A 309 2.41 17.38 4.07
N GLU A 310 3.62 17.89 4.38
CA GLU A 310 3.85 19.28 4.79
C GLU A 310 3.53 20.29 3.68
N LYS A 311 4.04 20.04 2.46
CA LYS A 311 3.81 20.89 1.29
C LYS A 311 2.33 21.19 1.06
N TYR A 312 1.49 20.17 1.23
CA TYR A 312 0.05 20.31 1.04
C TYR A 312 -0.71 20.60 2.34
N GLY A 313 -0.03 20.74 3.48
CA GLY A 313 -0.63 21.00 4.79
C GLY A 313 -1.50 19.85 5.31
N LEU A 314 -1.24 18.60 4.88
CA LEU A 314 -2.05 17.44 5.23
C LEU A 314 -1.70 16.87 6.61
N ALA A 315 -0.49 17.15 7.10
CA ALA A 315 0.03 16.66 8.36
C ALA A 315 1.08 17.62 8.92
N ALA A 316 1.30 17.54 10.23
CA ALA A 316 2.55 17.97 10.84
C ALA A 316 3.54 16.80 10.86
N THR A 317 4.85 17.06 10.80
CA THR A 317 5.85 16.00 10.86
C THR A 317 6.66 16.05 12.14
N CYS A 318 7.08 14.87 12.64
CA CYS A 318 7.82 14.74 13.89
C CYS A 318 8.82 13.57 13.80
N SER A 319 9.90 13.73 13.05
CA SER A 319 10.95 12.70 12.92
C SER A 319 11.72 12.45 14.22
N ASN A 320 11.78 13.44 15.12
CA ASN A 320 12.39 13.32 16.43
C ASN A 320 11.31 13.33 17.53
N LEU A 321 11.07 12.19 18.15
CA LEU A 321 10.05 12.05 19.20
C LEU A 321 10.24 12.96 20.42
N LYS A 322 11.45 13.51 20.65
CA LYS A 322 11.66 14.53 21.68
C LYS A 322 10.89 15.81 21.41
N GLN A 323 10.58 16.08 20.14
CA GLN A 323 9.81 17.24 19.70
C GLN A 323 8.29 16.99 19.68
N LEU A 324 7.83 15.75 19.92
CA LEU A 324 6.40 15.42 19.83
C LEU A 324 5.55 16.22 20.82
N VAL A 325 6.00 16.35 22.08
CA VAL A 325 5.25 17.09 23.10
C VAL A 325 5.23 18.60 22.81
N PRO A 326 6.35 19.27 22.48
CA PRO A 326 6.32 20.65 22.00
C PRO A 326 5.41 20.85 20.79
N LEU A 327 5.54 20.01 19.76
CA LEU A 327 4.69 20.09 18.55
C LEU A 327 3.21 19.96 18.89
N MET A 328 2.84 18.97 19.70
CA MET A 328 1.45 18.79 20.14
C MET A 328 0.91 20.02 20.88
N LYS A 329 1.71 20.63 21.76
CA LYS A 329 1.32 21.87 22.45
C LYS A 329 1.01 22.99 21.44
N THR A 330 1.93 23.21 20.49
CA THR A 330 1.72 24.22 19.43
C THR A 330 0.45 23.96 18.60
N LEU A 331 0.18 22.69 18.25
CA LEU A 331 -1.03 22.34 17.47
C LEU A 331 -2.32 22.53 18.28
N LEU A 332 -2.24 22.39 19.60
CA LEU A 332 -3.38 22.56 20.53
C LEU A 332 -3.58 23.99 21.03
N ASP A 333 -2.62 24.89 20.82
CA ASP A 333 -2.75 26.29 21.22
C ASP A 333 -3.94 26.98 20.50
N ASN A 334 -4.50 28.01 21.14
CA ASN A 334 -5.60 28.80 20.58
C ASN A 334 -6.79 27.95 20.13
N ASN A 335 -7.33 27.11 21.02
CA ASN A 335 -8.45 26.21 20.73
C ASN A 335 -8.12 25.21 19.59
N ALA A 336 -6.93 24.65 19.61
CA ALA A 336 -6.41 23.69 18.63
C ALA A 336 -6.35 24.25 17.20
N ALA A 337 -5.97 25.52 17.06
CA ALA A 337 -5.90 26.19 15.76
C ALA A 337 -5.03 25.44 14.75
N GLY A 338 -3.91 24.82 15.20
CA GLY A 338 -3.04 24.05 14.33
C GLY A 338 -3.70 22.78 13.78
N LEU A 339 -4.44 22.03 14.60
CA LEU A 339 -5.21 20.86 14.15
C LEU A 339 -6.33 21.29 13.18
N ASN A 340 -7.01 22.37 13.46
CA ASN A 340 -8.11 22.90 12.64
C ASN A 340 -7.62 23.38 11.26
N GLU A 341 -6.41 23.95 11.16
CA GLU A 341 -5.81 24.33 9.89
C GLU A 341 -5.45 23.10 9.05
N ILE A 342 -4.96 22.02 9.66
CA ILE A 342 -4.73 20.73 8.98
C ILE A 342 -6.04 20.20 8.41
N ILE A 343 -7.13 20.19 9.19
CA ILE A 343 -8.48 19.77 8.71
C ILE A 343 -8.91 20.59 7.49
N LYS A 344 -8.73 21.90 7.53
CA LYS A 344 -9.09 22.80 6.42
C LYS A 344 -8.31 22.47 5.16
N LYS A 345 -6.99 22.23 5.27
CA LYS A 345 -6.14 21.84 4.14
C LYS A 345 -6.51 20.46 3.59
N GLN A 346 -6.79 19.50 4.48
CA GLN A 346 -7.24 18.16 4.09
C GLN A 346 -8.58 18.22 3.34
N LYS A 347 -9.54 19.05 3.79
CA LYS A 347 -10.82 19.27 3.10
C LYS A 347 -10.64 19.81 1.67
N ALA A 348 -9.69 20.71 1.47
CA ALA A 348 -9.37 21.26 0.16
C ALA A 348 -8.63 20.27 -0.76
N TYR A 349 -7.83 19.39 -0.18
CA TYR A 349 -7.00 18.43 -0.91
C TYR A 349 -7.75 17.16 -1.33
N ARG A 350 -8.59 16.60 -0.45
CA ARG A 350 -9.21 15.27 -0.64
C ARG A 350 -10.13 15.22 -1.86
N SER A 351 -10.10 14.08 -2.56
CA SER A 351 -11.11 13.72 -3.56
C SER A 351 -11.81 12.43 -3.11
N PHE A 352 -13.13 12.41 -3.22
CA PHE A 352 -13.93 11.22 -2.95
C PHE A 352 -14.15 10.35 -4.19
N ASP A 353 -13.82 10.86 -5.36
CA ASP A 353 -14.25 10.28 -6.62
C ASP A 353 -13.11 9.58 -7.39
N SER A 354 -11.87 9.67 -6.88
CA SER A 354 -10.69 9.09 -7.56
C SER A 354 -10.88 7.60 -7.94
N ALA A 355 -11.44 6.78 -7.04
CA ALA A 355 -11.66 5.37 -7.33
C ALA A 355 -12.74 5.16 -8.42
N SER A 356 -13.83 5.95 -8.40
CA SER A 356 -14.90 5.87 -9.41
C SER A 356 -14.47 6.41 -10.77
N GLU A 357 -13.67 7.49 -10.79
CA GLU A 357 -13.09 8.04 -12.03
C GLU A 357 -12.09 7.06 -12.67
N ILE A 358 -11.26 6.41 -11.85
CA ILE A 358 -10.37 5.34 -12.33
C ILE A 358 -11.20 4.18 -12.88
N ALA A 359 -12.23 3.73 -12.16
CA ALA A 359 -13.08 2.63 -12.63
C ALA A 359 -13.75 2.97 -13.97
N LYS A 360 -14.29 4.17 -14.13
CA LYS A 360 -14.85 4.64 -15.39
C LYS A 360 -13.82 4.61 -16.52
N PHE A 361 -12.63 5.15 -16.27
CA PHE A 361 -11.53 5.10 -17.24
C PHE A 361 -11.17 3.67 -17.64
N LEU A 362 -11.11 2.72 -16.68
CA LEU A 362 -10.80 1.33 -16.97
C LEU A 362 -11.86 0.68 -17.86
N ILE A 363 -13.14 0.98 -17.63
CA ILE A 363 -14.26 0.45 -18.44
C ILE A 363 -14.13 0.87 -19.91
N ASP A 364 -13.69 2.10 -20.19
CA ASP A 364 -13.47 2.59 -21.56
C ASP A 364 -12.32 1.86 -22.30
N HIS A 365 -11.48 1.12 -21.55
CA HIS A 365 -10.33 0.37 -22.09
C HIS A 365 -10.51 -1.15 -22.11
N VAL A 366 -11.65 -1.65 -21.63
CA VAL A 366 -11.95 -3.10 -21.60
C VAL A 366 -12.29 -3.59 -22.98
N LEU A 367 -11.61 -4.62 -23.46
CA LEU A 367 -11.94 -5.28 -24.73
C LEU A 367 -13.37 -5.89 -24.67
N GLU A 368 -14.10 -5.82 -25.79
CA GLU A 368 -15.44 -6.44 -25.90
C GLU A 368 -15.35 -7.97 -25.76
N THR A 369 -14.35 -8.57 -26.38
CA THR A 369 -14.06 -10.00 -26.30
C THR A 369 -12.62 -10.21 -25.84
N PRO A 370 -12.36 -11.16 -24.93
CA PRO A 370 -10.98 -11.48 -24.56
C PRO A 370 -10.25 -12.08 -25.80
N PRO A 371 -8.93 -11.85 -25.91
CA PRO A 371 -8.14 -12.39 -27.01
C PRO A 371 -8.02 -13.92 -26.90
N ASN A 372 -7.81 -14.57 -28.03
CA ASN A 372 -7.41 -15.97 -28.03
C ASN A 372 -5.99 -16.10 -27.46
N ILE A 373 -5.82 -16.98 -26.50
CA ILE A 373 -4.52 -17.26 -25.88
C ILE A 373 -3.88 -18.43 -26.63
N PRO A 374 -2.72 -18.23 -27.27
CA PRO A 374 -2.04 -19.30 -28.01
C PRO A 374 -1.60 -20.43 -27.11
N ASP A 375 -1.40 -21.61 -27.67
CA ASP A 375 -0.67 -22.68 -27.01
C ASP A 375 0.76 -22.22 -26.73
N PHE A 376 1.28 -22.59 -25.57
CA PHE A 376 2.64 -22.23 -25.16
C PHE A 376 3.39 -23.46 -24.68
N GLU A 377 4.68 -23.48 -24.97
CA GLU A 377 5.59 -24.43 -24.36
C GLU A 377 6.09 -23.89 -23.00
N TYR A 378 6.21 -24.78 -22.00
CA TYR A 378 6.82 -24.42 -20.72
C TYR A 378 8.28 -24.00 -20.99
N ARG A 379 8.58 -22.71 -20.81
CA ARG A 379 9.87 -22.14 -21.21
C ARG A 379 11.05 -22.59 -20.34
N TYR A 380 10.78 -23.19 -19.18
CA TYR A 380 11.84 -23.40 -18.19
C TYR A 380 11.97 -24.85 -17.70
N PRO A 381 12.55 -25.76 -18.53
CA PRO A 381 13.09 -27.02 -18.02
C PRO A 381 14.09 -26.79 -16.87
N LEU A 382 14.87 -25.69 -16.90
CA LEU A 382 15.77 -25.26 -15.82
C LEU A 382 15.05 -24.90 -14.52
N TYR A 383 13.84 -24.35 -14.58
CA TYR A 383 13.04 -24.11 -13.38
C TYR A 383 12.65 -25.43 -12.71
N MET A 384 12.22 -26.40 -13.47
CA MET A 384 11.90 -27.73 -12.93
C MET A 384 13.16 -28.40 -12.37
N GLN A 385 14.32 -28.26 -13.00
CA GLN A 385 15.60 -28.72 -12.46
C GLN A 385 15.99 -28.00 -11.18
N ALA A 386 15.80 -26.67 -11.09
CA ALA A 386 16.04 -25.90 -9.88
C ALA A 386 15.06 -26.26 -8.75
N VAL A 387 13.78 -26.50 -9.05
CA VAL A 387 12.76 -26.97 -8.09
C VAL A 387 13.07 -28.39 -7.64
N GLU A 388 13.55 -29.25 -8.53
CA GLU A 388 13.94 -30.62 -8.21
C GLU A 388 15.23 -30.67 -7.39
N LEU A 389 16.20 -29.80 -7.70
CA LEU A 389 17.40 -29.60 -6.88
C LEU A 389 17.05 -29.08 -5.48
N TYR A 390 16.15 -28.11 -5.38
CA TYR A 390 15.66 -27.59 -4.10
C TYR A 390 14.92 -28.66 -3.29
N ARG A 391 14.06 -29.47 -3.92
CA ARG A 391 13.42 -30.63 -3.27
C ARG A 391 14.43 -31.67 -2.77
N LYS A 392 15.46 -31.94 -3.55
CA LYS A 392 16.55 -32.84 -3.14
C LYS A 392 17.33 -32.28 -1.94
N LEU A 393 17.56 -30.98 -1.89
CA LEU A 393 18.21 -30.29 -0.76
C LEU A 393 17.33 -30.29 0.50
N GLU A 394 16.02 -30.02 0.39
CA GLU A 394 15.09 -30.11 1.54
C GLU A 394 14.98 -31.53 2.10
N THR A 395 14.94 -32.54 1.24
CA THR A 395 14.89 -33.95 1.68
C THR A 395 16.20 -34.41 2.28
N SER A 396 17.36 -33.89 1.85
CA SER A 396 18.67 -34.21 2.43
C SER A 396 18.87 -33.57 3.81
N THR A 397 18.38 -32.33 3.99
CA THR A 397 18.43 -31.63 5.29
C THR A 397 17.45 -32.21 6.31
N SER A 398 16.29 -32.70 5.89
CA SER A 398 15.32 -33.35 6.77
C SER A 398 15.81 -34.76 7.23
N ARG A 399 16.58 -35.46 6.39
CA ARG A 399 17.23 -36.74 6.77
C ARG A 399 18.40 -36.57 7.75
N LYS A 400 19.14 -35.46 7.67
CA LYS A 400 20.20 -35.14 8.65
C LYS A 400 19.63 -34.74 10.02
N ARG A 401 18.43 -34.06 10.08
CA ARG A 401 17.77 -33.74 11.34
C ARG A 401 17.08 -34.89 12.05
N LYS A 402 16.91 -36.06 11.40
CA LYS A 402 16.34 -37.27 12.02
C LYS A 402 17.44 -38.25 12.50
N ARG A 403 18.74 -37.90 12.34
CA ARG A 403 19.89 -38.71 12.78
C ARG A 403 20.68 -38.08 13.92
N HIS A 404 20.19 -37.00 14.48
CA HIS A 404 20.60 -36.38 15.75
C HIS A 404 19.34 -36.21 16.61
#